data_1dc37584bc221f83b3e96484b7b26ee6
#
_entry.id   1dc37584bc221f83b3e96484b7b26ee6
#
_cell.length_a   1.000
_cell.length_b   1.000
_cell.length_c   1.000
_cell.angle_alpha   90.00
_cell.angle_beta   90.00
_cell.angle_gamma   90.00
#
_symmetry.space_group_name_H-M   'P 1'
#
loop_
_entity.id
_entity.type
_entity.pdbx_description
1 polymer ?
#
loop_
_entity_poly.entity_id
_entity_poly.type
_entity_poly.pdbx_seq_one_letter_code
_entity_poly.pdbx_strand_id
1 'polypeptide(L)'
;MVKVATEIPSELARQMDRIIRDGWFPDQEAIVREALHQFVDRKSFLGDSPRMLHRFAADALNASKPETALKFVNRAISLIGENVTDFALYQSLVELRVQVLLVLDRGDDALATLEEARDKMPNNPTIAKWIERLKK
;
A
#
# COMPACT_ATOMS: atom_id res chain seq x y z
N MET A 1 -21.08 3.64 -18.94
CA MET A 1 -20.78 2.90 -17.69
C MET A 1 -19.72 1.84 -17.92
N VAL A 2 -18.84 1.69 -16.97
CA VAL A 2 -17.78 0.67 -17.01
C VAL A 2 -18.23 -0.50 -16.12
N LYS A 3 -18.05 -1.73 -16.60
CA LYS A 3 -18.33 -2.92 -15.81
C LYS A 3 -17.00 -3.44 -15.24
N VAL A 4 -17.00 -3.76 -13.95
CA VAL A 4 -15.87 -4.37 -13.25
C VAL A 4 -16.34 -5.66 -12.62
N ALA A 5 -15.61 -6.75 -12.84
CA ALA A 5 -15.91 -8.04 -12.23
C ALA A 5 -14.83 -8.35 -11.18
N THR A 6 -15.24 -8.84 -10.01
CA THR A 6 -14.34 -9.25 -8.95
C THR A 6 -14.94 -10.42 -8.18
N GLU A 7 -14.09 -11.17 -7.50
CA GLU A 7 -14.52 -12.24 -6.62
C GLU A 7 -14.73 -11.69 -5.21
N ILE A 8 -15.81 -12.10 -4.57
CA ILE A 8 -16.14 -11.70 -3.21
C ILE A 8 -16.02 -12.93 -2.30
N PRO A 9 -15.25 -12.83 -1.18
CA PRO A 9 -15.15 -13.95 -0.25
C PRO A 9 -16.52 -14.43 0.23
N SER A 10 -16.66 -15.75 0.41
CA SER A 10 -17.94 -16.37 0.74
C SER A 10 -18.58 -15.81 2.01
N GLU A 11 -17.77 -15.50 3.02
CA GLU A 11 -18.27 -14.94 4.28
C GLU A 11 -18.87 -13.55 4.05
N LEU A 12 -18.18 -12.72 3.28
CA LEU A 12 -18.68 -11.38 2.94
C LEU A 12 -19.96 -11.47 2.12
N ALA A 13 -20.02 -12.40 1.16
CA ALA A 13 -21.23 -12.62 0.36
C ALA A 13 -22.42 -13.01 1.24
N ARG A 14 -22.22 -13.85 2.26
CA ARG A 14 -23.27 -14.23 3.20
C ARG A 14 -23.78 -13.02 4.00
N GLN A 15 -22.89 -12.15 4.43
CA GLN A 15 -23.25 -10.92 5.13
C GLN A 15 -24.06 -9.99 4.22
N MET A 16 -23.68 -9.88 2.95
CA MET A 16 -24.43 -9.11 1.96
C MET A 16 -25.85 -9.67 1.76
N ASP A 17 -25.98 -11.00 1.66
CA ASP A 17 -27.30 -11.64 1.51
C ASP A 17 -28.19 -11.39 2.72
N ARG A 18 -27.62 -11.35 3.93
CA ARG A 18 -28.37 -11.02 5.14
C ARG A 18 -28.89 -9.58 5.09
N ILE A 19 -28.07 -8.64 4.68
CA ILE A 19 -28.44 -7.22 4.55
C ILE A 19 -29.58 -7.06 3.54
N ILE A 20 -29.53 -7.81 2.44
CA ILE A 20 -30.60 -7.82 1.42
C ILE A 20 -31.89 -8.38 2.01
N ARG A 21 -31.81 -9.50 2.72
CA ARG A 21 -32.99 -10.12 3.35
C ARG A 21 -33.64 -9.21 4.39
N ASP A 22 -32.82 -8.43 5.09
CA ASP A 22 -33.33 -7.47 6.10
C ASP A 22 -33.92 -6.20 5.46
N GLY A 23 -33.87 -6.09 4.13
CA GLY A 23 -34.52 -5.02 3.39
C GLY A 23 -33.71 -3.73 3.29
N TRP A 24 -32.43 -3.71 3.68
CA TRP A 24 -31.61 -2.53 3.61
C TRP A 24 -31.16 -2.17 2.19
N PHE A 25 -30.97 -3.19 1.34
CA PHE A 25 -30.59 -3.02 -0.07
C PHE A 25 -31.37 -3.99 -0.93
N PRO A 26 -31.70 -3.61 -2.18
CA PRO A 26 -32.47 -4.48 -3.09
C PRO A 26 -31.67 -5.67 -3.61
N ASP A 27 -30.35 -5.52 -3.81
CA ASP A 27 -29.49 -6.56 -4.37
C ASP A 27 -28.02 -6.33 -4.03
N GLN A 28 -27.16 -7.27 -4.41
CA GLN A 28 -25.71 -7.19 -4.16
C GLN A 28 -25.07 -6.01 -4.90
N GLU A 29 -25.51 -5.73 -6.10
CA GLU A 29 -24.99 -4.64 -6.91
C GLU A 29 -25.15 -3.29 -6.21
N ALA A 30 -26.31 -3.06 -5.57
CA ALA A 30 -26.58 -1.84 -4.83
C ALA A 30 -25.63 -1.68 -3.63
N ILE A 31 -25.34 -2.77 -2.91
CA ILE A 31 -24.39 -2.78 -1.79
C ILE A 31 -23.00 -2.40 -2.28
N VAL A 32 -22.54 -3.03 -3.36
CA VAL A 32 -21.19 -2.77 -3.91
C VAL A 32 -21.09 -1.32 -4.37
N ARG A 33 -22.11 -0.82 -5.04
CA ARG A 33 -22.13 0.58 -5.52
C ARG A 33 -22.04 1.56 -4.36
N GLU A 34 -22.81 1.35 -3.29
CA GLU A 34 -22.77 2.20 -2.12
C GLU A 34 -21.43 2.14 -1.40
N ALA A 35 -20.86 0.93 -1.26
CA ALA A 35 -19.53 0.75 -0.67
C ALA A 35 -18.46 1.53 -1.44
N LEU A 36 -18.51 1.49 -2.77
CA LEU A 36 -17.56 2.21 -3.60
C LEU A 36 -17.73 3.72 -3.46
N HIS A 37 -18.96 4.23 -3.39
CA HIS A 37 -19.23 5.65 -3.13
C HIS A 37 -18.62 6.09 -1.79
N GLN A 38 -18.84 5.32 -0.73
CA GLN A 38 -18.30 5.62 0.59
C GLN A 38 -16.77 5.59 0.59
N PHE A 39 -16.17 4.63 -0.11
CA PHE A 39 -14.72 4.53 -0.22
C PHE A 39 -14.13 5.76 -0.93
N VAL A 40 -14.74 6.18 -2.04
CA VAL A 40 -14.27 7.35 -2.80
C VAL A 40 -14.41 8.62 -1.97
N ASP A 41 -15.50 8.77 -1.21
CA ASP A 41 -15.73 9.92 -0.35
C ASP A 41 -14.72 9.98 0.82
N ARG A 42 -14.20 8.83 1.25
CA ARG A 42 -13.18 8.74 2.31
C ARG A 42 -11.76 8.71 1.78
N LYS A 43 -11.58 8.84 0.49
CA LYS A 43 -10.28 8.72 -0.18
C LYS A 43 -9.20 9.58 0.49
N SER A 44 -9.50 10.82 0.86
CA SER A 44 -8.53 11.71 1.50
C SER A 44 -8.03 11.15 2.83
N PHE A 45 -8.93 10.58 3.61
CA PHE A 45 -8.56 9.97 4.91
C PHE A 45 -7.65 8.76 4.71
N LEU A 46 -8.02 7.84 3.81
CA LEU A 46 -7.23 6.64 3.55
C LEU A 46 -5.88 6.99 2.91
N GLY A 47 -5.87 7.98 2.02
CA GLY A 47 -4.65 8.44 1.36
C GLY A 47 -3.67 9.16 2.27
N ASP A 48 -4.08 9.51 3.49
CA ASP A 48 -3.25 10.18 4.48
C ASP A 48 -2.74 9.23 5.57
N SER A 49 -2.98 7.93 5.44
CA SER A 49 -2.49 6.92 6.37
C SER A 49 -1.28 6.19 5.76
N PRO A 50 -0.06 6.38 6.30
CA PRO A 50 1.10 5.66 5.79
C PRO A 50 0.95 4.13 5.86
N ARG A 51 0.26 3.63 6.87
CA ARG A 51 0.01 2.19 7.04
C ARG A 51 -0.90 1.65 5.93
N MET A 52 -1.96 2.36 5.58
CA MET A 52 -2.85 1.98 4.49
C MET A 52 -2.16 2.10 3.13
N LEU A 53 -1.34 3.14 2.95
CA LEU A 53 -0.58 3.31 1.71
C LEU A 53 0.45 2.19 1.52
N HIS A 54 1.06 1.72 2.61
CA HIS A 54 1.94 0.54 2.56
C HIS A 54 1.19 -0.67 2.02
N ARG A 55 -0.01 -0.91 2.53
CA ARG A 55 -0.85 -2.02 2.09
C ARG A 55 -1.23 -1.89 0.61
N PHE A 56 -1.65 -0.70 0.19
CA PHE A 56 -2.00 -0.45 -1.21
C PHE A 56 -0.78 -0.65 -2.13
N ALA A 57 0.39 -0.21 -1.69
CA ALA A 57 1.63 -0.40 -2.46
C ALA A 57 1.98 -1.89 -2.59
N ALA A 58 1.88 -2.65 -1.49
CA ALA A 58 2.14 -4.09 -1.52
C ALA A 58 1.17 -4.82 -2.45
N ASP A 59 -0.11 -4.47 -2.38
CA ASP A 59 -1.14 -5.05 -3.25
C ASP A 59 -0.87 -4.72 -4.73
N ALA A 60 -0.47 -3.48 -5.03
CA ALA A 60 -0.14 -3.07 -6.39
C ALA A 60 1.09 -3.83 -6.92
N LEU A 61 2.11 -4.02 -6.09
CA LEU A 61 3.29 -4.78 -6.48
C LEU A 61 2.93 -6.24 -6.77
N ASN A 62 2.10 -6.86 -5.93
CA ASN A 62 1.63 -8.22 -6.13
C ASN A 62 0.74 -8.36 -7.37
N ALA A 63 0.07 -7.28 -7.77
CA ALA A 63 -0.73 -7.24 -8.99
C ALA A 63 0.10 -6.89 -10.24
N SER A 64 1.42 -6.89 -10.14
CA SER A 64 2.36 -6.56 -11.21
C SER A 64 2.18 -5.11 -11.71
N LYS A 65 1.92 -4.18 -10.79
CA LYS A 65 1.81 -2.74 -11.08
C LYS A 65 2.85 -1.96 -10.27
N PRO A 66 4.15 -2.13 -10.58
CA PRO A 66 5.21 -1.52 -9.76
C PRO A 66 5.20 0.00 -9.78
N GLU A 67 4.81 0.62 -10.88
CA GLU A 67 4.75 2.09 -10.96
C GLU A 67 3.68 2.66 -10.05
N THR A 68 2.52 2.01 -9.98
CA THR A 68 1.45 2.36 -9.04
C THR A 68 1.91 2.16 -7.60
N ALA A 69 2.59 1.04 -7.34
CA ALA A 69 3.16 0.75 -6.02
C ALA A 69 4.14 1.84 -5.58
N LEU A 70 4.98 2.31 -6.50
CA LEU A 70 5.95 3.36 -6.21
C LEU A 70 5.26 4.67 -5.80
N LYS A 71 4.17 5.04 -6.46
CA LYS A 71 3.40 6.23 -6.10
C LYS A 71 2.87 6.15 -4.67
N PHE A 72 2.30 5.01 -4.30
CA PHE A 72 1.77 4.81 -2.95
C PHE A 72 2.87 4.84 -1.88
N VAL A 73 3.98 4.15 -2.12
CA VAL A 73 5.05 4.09 -1.12
C VAL A 73 5.76 5.45 -0.98
N ASN A 74 5.92 6.19 -2.06
CA ASN A 74 6.49 7.54 -2.02
C ASN A 74 5.61 8.48 -1.20
N ARG A 75 4.29 8.41 -1.40
CA ARG A 75 3.36 9.21 -0.63
C ARG A 75 3.43 8.86 0.87
N ALA A 76 3.49 7.57 1.19
CA ALA A 76 3.58 7.12 2.57
C ALA A 76 4.84 7.65 3.27
N ILE A 77 5.98 7.56 2.60
CA ILE A 77 7.26 8.06 3.15
C ILE A 77 7.20 9.57 3.32
N SER A 78 6.63 10.28 2.35
CA SER A 78 6.46 11.73 2.42
C SER A 78 5.59 12.15 3.60
N LEU A 79 4.53 11.40 3.90
CA LEU A 79 3.64 11.70 5.04
C LEU A 79 4.32 11.46 6.39
N ILE A 80 5.23 10.51 6.48
CA ILE A 80 6.02 10.29 7.69
C ILE A 80 6.95 11.48 7.94
N GLY A 81 7.51 12.05 6.86
CA GLY A 81 8.37 13.21 6.94
C GLY A 81 9.73 12.91 7.54
N GLU A 82 10.39 13.96 8.04
CA GLU A 82 11.75 13.84 8.59
C GLU A 82 11.76 13.30 10.02
N ASN A 83 10.67 13.49 10.77
CA ASN A 83 10.58 13.09 12.18
C ASN A 83 9.88 11.74 12.27
N VAL A 84 10.66 10.67 12.12
CA VAL A 84 10.16 9.31 12.20
C VAL A 84 9.85 8.94 13.64
N THR A 85 8.61 8.56 13.92
CA THR A 85 8.20 8.08 15.25
C THR A 85 7.95 6.57 15.27
N ASP A 86 7.46 6.00 14.17
CA ASP A 86 7.25 4.56 14.02
C ASP A 86 8.34 4.00 13.09
N PHE A 87 9.46 3.61 13.67
CA PHE A 87 10.60 3.10 12.90
C PHE A 87 10.31 1.76 12.23
N ALA A 88 9.46 0.92 12.84
CA ALA A 88 9.07 -0.35 12.22
C ALA A 88 8.30 -0.14 10.92
N LEU A 89 7.36 0.79 10.93
CA LEU A 89 6.61 1.15 9.73
C LEU A 89 7.52 1.80 8.68
N TYR A 90 8.37 2.71 9.10
CA TYR A 90 9.33 3.37 8.21
C TYR A 90 10.24 2.34 7.52
N GLN A 91 10.78 1.39 8.28
CA GLN A 91 11.61 0.32 7.73
C GLN A 91 10.83 -0.51 6.70
N SER A 92 9.58 -0.88 7.01
CA SER A 92 8.75 -1.64 6.08
C SER A 92 8.51 -0.89 4.77
N LEU A 93 8.29 0.42 4.86
CA LEU A 93 8.11 1.27 3.67
C LEU A 93 9.39 1.39 2.85
N VAL A 94 10.53 1.52 3.51
CA VAL A 94 11.84 1.57 2.84
C VAL A 94 12.11 0.26 2.10
N GLU A 95 11.89 -0.87 2.76
CA GLU A 95 12.08 -2.19 2.13
C GLU A 95 11.15 -2.37 0.92
N LEU A 96 9.91 -1.98 1.05
CA LEU A 96 8.95 -2.08 -0.05
C LEU A 96 9.37 -1.17 -1.22
N ARG A 97 9.79 0.06 -0.94
CA ARG A 97 10.29 0.97 -1.98
C ARG A 97 11.49 0.39 -2.71
N VAL A 98 12.42 -0.20 -1.98
CA VAL A 98 13.60 -0.86 -2.58
C VAL A 98 13.15 -2.00 -3.50
N GLN A 99 12.24 -2.86 -3.05
CA GLN A 99 11.72 -3.94 -3.87
C GLN A 99 11.07 -3.43 -5.16
N VAL A 100 10.24 -2.40 -5.06
CA VAL A 100 9.58 -1.79 -6.21
C VAL A 100 10.61 -1.21 -7.19
N LEU A 101 11.60 -0.48 -6.67
CA LEU A 101 12.62 0.13 -7.50
C LEU A 101 13.48 -0.91 -8.21
N LEU A 102 13.77 -2.03 -7.55
CA LEU A 102 14.50 -3.14 -8.18
C LEU A 102 13.68 -3.80 -9.29
N VAL A 103 12.37 -3.94 -9.11
CA VAL A 103 11.48 -4.45 -10.16
C VAL A 103 11.46 -3.50 -11.38
N LEU A 104 11.57 -2.19 -11.12
CA LEU A 104 11.61 -1.17 -12.17
C LEU A 104 13.01 -0.97 -12.77
N ASP A 105 13.98 -1.80 -12.38
CA ASP A 105 15.38 -1.69 -12.82
C ASP A 105 16.00 -0.33 -12.47
N ARG A 106 15.66 0.18 -11.27
CA ARG A 106 16.16 1.45 -10.75
C ARG A 106 17.02 1.21 -9.50
N GLY A 107 18.09 0.42 -9.66
CA GLY A 107 18.97 0.05 -8.57
C GLY A 107 19.66 1.23 -7.89
N ASP A 108 20.01 2.25 -8.62
CA ASP A 108 20.66 3.45 -8.07
C ASP A 108 19.72 4.19 -7.12
N ASP A 109 18.45 4.30 -7.48
CA ASP A 109 17.43 4.91 -6.63
C ASP A 109 17.14 4.04 -5.39
N ALA A 110 17.18 2.72 -5.55
CA ALA A 110 17.04 1.80 -4.43
C ALA A 110 18.18 1.99 -3.42
N LEU A 111 19.41 2.10 -3.89
CA LEU A 111 20.57 2.34 -3.03
C LEU A 111 20.45 3.70 -2.32
N ALA A 112 20.05 4.75 -3.03
CA ALA A 112 19.86 6.08 -2.46
C ALA A 112 18.79 6.04 -1.34
N THR A 113 17.70 5.29 -1.54
CA THR A 113 16.67 5.10 -0.53
C THR A 113 17.24 4.48 0.74
N LEU A 114 18.08 3.47 0.59
CA LEU A 114 18.70 2.78 1.72
C LEU A 114 19.72 3.67 2.45
N GLU A 115 20.48 4.46 1.73
CA GLU A 115 21.44 5.37 2.32
C GLU A 115 20.75 6.47 3.15
N GLU A 116 19.64 6.99 2.65
CA GLU A 116 18.81 7.93 3.39
C GLU A 116 18.22 7.28 4.64
N ALA A 117 17.75 6.05 4.53
CA ALA A 117 17.22 5.28 5.67
C ALA A 117 18.31 5.02 6.71
N ARG A 118 19.53 4.76 6.28
CA ARG A 118 20.66 4.57 7.18
C ARG A 118 20.93 5.83 8.02
N ASP A 119 20.78 7.01 7.43
CA ASP A 119 20.94 8.27 8.17
C ASP A 119 19.89 8.41 9.28
N LYS A 120 18.69 7.88 9.08
CA LYS A 120 17.63 7.91 10.09
C LYS A 120 17.70 6.73 11.07
N MET A 121 18.28 5.62 10.66
CA MET A 121 18.41 4.40 11.46
C MET A 121 19.83 3.84 11.35
N PRO A 122 20.84 4.53 11.91
CA PRO A 122 22.26 4.19 11.66
C PRO A 122 22.70 2.82 12.17
N ASN A 123 22.00 2.27 13.16
CA ASN A 123 22.36 0.98 13.75
C ASN A 123 21.44 -0.15 13.31
N ASN A 124 20.65 0.06 12.25
CA ASN A 124 19.71 -0.97 11.77
C ASN A 124 20.44 -2.01 10.91
N PRO A 125 20.53 -3.28 11.37
CA PRO A 125 21.27 -4.32 10.64
C PRO A 125 20.61 -4.70 9.31
N THR A 126 19.29 -4.61 9.21
CA THR A 126 18.56 -4.94 7.99
C THR A 126 18.92 -3.96 6.87
N ILE A 127 18.94 -2.67 7.18
CA ILE A 127 19.32 -1.64 6.21
C ILE A 127 20.77 -1.83 5.77
N ALA A 128 21.68 -2.09 6.71
CA ALA A 128 23.08 -2.35 6.40
C ALA A 128 23.26 -3.55 5.46
N LYS A 129 22.53 -4.63 5.69
CA LYS A 129 22.56 -5.82 4.82
C LYS A 129 22.05 -5.53 3.42
N TRP A 130 20.99 -4.74 3.29
CA TRP A 130 20.48 -4.34 1.99
C TRP A 130 21.52 -3.54 1.20
N ILE A 131 22.14 -2.56 1.84
CA ILE A 131 23.17 -1.73 1.20
C ILE A 131 24.33 -2.60 0.71
N GLU A 132 24.82 -3.49 1.57
CA GLU A 132 25.89 -4.40 1.22
C GLU A 132 25.52 -5.27 0.01
N ARG A 133 24.30 -5.80 -0.01
CA ARG A 133 23.81 -6.64 -1.12
C ARG A 133 23.75 -5.88 -2.43
N LEU A 134 23.31 -4.62 -2.42
CA LEU A 134 23.17 -3.82 -3.63
C LEU A 134 24.51 -3.27 -4.16
N LYS A 135 25.53 -3.20 -3.32
CA LYS A 135 26.87 -2.75 -3.74
C LYS A 135 27.72 -3.87 -4.34
N LYS A 136 27.27 -5.10 -4.30
CA LYS A 136 28.00 -6.24 -4.90
C LYS A 136 27.78 -6.35 -6.41
#